data_97b9c7a3cf3dabe658fcaae9427cde60
#
_entry.id   97b9c7a3cf3dabe658fcaae9427cde60
#
_cell.length_a   1.000
_cell.length_b   1.000
_cell.length_c   1.000
_cell.angle_alpha   90.00
_cell.angle_beta   90.00
_cell.angle_gamma   90.00
#
_symmetry.space_group_name_H-M   'P 1'
#
loop_
_entity.id
_entity.type
_entity.pdbx_description
1 polymer ?
#
loop_
_entity_poly.entity_id
_entity_poly.type
_entity_poly.pdbx_seq_one_letter_code
_entity_poly.pdbx_strand_id
1 'polypeptide(L)'
;QIKLERVFVKPNFVECKNEYIPEKDRKNQFVFAGRLDKLKGIDLLFEAWKRMGAHAPKLIVCGTGPMEDWCKSFIRKNDVNIEMRGFVPNDEALKIIANSKALVLPTQWYEGFPMSIVEAFSVGTPVICSDLGNAGSVVEEGITGYKFTADLVDEIIQAVKRCHGLCSQTKKVYKDNYSVEKNYELISS
;
A
#
# COMPACT_ATOMS: atom_id res chain seq x y z
N GLN A 1 -8.82 -33.05 19.83
CA GLN A 1 -7.96 -32.79 18.66
C GLN A 1 -8.87 -32.38 17.51
N ILE A 2 -8.65 -31.17 16.95
CA ILE A 2 -9.34 -30.71 15.74
C ILE A 2 -8.68 -31.42 14.55
N LYS A 3 -9.46 -32.12 13.73
CA LYS A 3 -8.93 -32.74 12.51
C LYS A 3 -8.53 -31.65 11.53
N LEU A 4 -7.33 -31.71 10.95
CA LEU A 4 -6.79 -30.72 10.00
C LEU A 4 -7.72 -30.48 8.79
N GLU A 5 -8.44 -31.49 8.36
CA GLU A 5 -9.49 -31.44 7.30
C GLU A 5 -10.68 -30.51 7.63
N ARG A 6 -10.79 -30.04 8.89
CA ARG A 6 -11.82 -29.08 9.35
C ARG A 6 -11.26 -27.69 9.61
N VAL A 7 -10.02 -27.42 9.23
CA VAL A 7 -9.38 -26.12 9.39
C VAL A 7 -9.28 -25.45 8.02
N PHE A 8 -10.03 -24.38 7.86
CA PHE A 8 -9.99 -23.57 6.64
C PHE A 8 -9.29 -22.25 6.94
N VAL A 9 -8.33 -21.86 6.11
CA VAL A 9 -7.72 -20.52 6.15
C VAL A 9 -8.61 -19.60 5.33
N LYS A 10 -9.25 -18.65 6.00
CA LYS A 10 -10.10 -17.65 5.39
C LYS A 10 -9.33 -16.32 5.37
N PRO A 11 -9.01 -15.75 4.19
CA PRO A 11 -8.41 -14.44 4.13
C PRO A 11 -9.40 -13.37 4.60
N ASN A 12 -8.89 -12.28 5.16
CA ASN A 12 -9.71 -11.11 5.40
C ASN A 12 -10.20 -10.53 4.06
N PHE A 13 -11.37 -9.93 4.07
CA PHE A 13 -12.00 -9.35 2.90
C PHE A 13 -12.46 -7.93 3.18
N VAL A 14 -12.65 -7.15 2.12
CA VAL A 14 -13.14 -5.78 2.16
C VAL A 14 -14.24 -5.61 1.14
N GLU A 15 -15.32 -4.95 1.51
CA GLU A 15 -16.34 -4.53 0.57
C GLU A 15 -15.84 -3.34 -0.26
N CYS A 16 -15.81 -3.49 -1.57
CA CYS A 16 -15.40 -2.42 -2.47
C CYS A 16 -16.55 -1.44 -2.72
N LYS A 17 -16.49 -0.27 -2.11
CA LYS A 17 -17.48 0.81 -2.30
C LYS A 17 -17.07 1.85 -3.36
N ASN A 18 -15.82 1.82 -3.81
CA ASN A 18 -15.29 2.80 -4.74
C ASN A 18 -15.14 2.20 -6.15
N GLU A 19 -15.33 3.05 -7.16
CA GLU A 19 -15.13 2.65 -8.55
C GLU A 19 -13.65 2.40 -8.86
N TYR A 20 -13.41 1.46 -9.78
CA TYR A 20 -12.09 1.21 -10.33
C TYR A 20 -11.70 2.34 -11.29
N ILE A 21 -10.54 2.94 -11.07
CA ILE A 21 -9.97 3.95 -11.96
C ILE A 21 -8.89 3.27 -12.82
N PRO A 22 -9.01 3.27 -14.16
CA PRO A 22 -7.97 2.77 -15.04
C PRO A 22 -6.64 3.50 -14.83
N GLU A 23 -5.52 2.81 -15.00
CA GLU A 23 -4.20 3.36 -14.69
C GLU A 23 -3.87 4.65 -15.46
N LYS A 24 -4.32 4.75 -16.72
CA LYS A 24 -4.12 5.94 -17.56
C LYS A 24 -4.78 7.21 -17.02
N ASP A 25 -5.86 7.03 -16.22
CA ASP A 25 -6.65 8.13 -15.65
C ASP A 25 -6.21 8.47 -14.22
N ARG A 26 -5.26 7.69 -13.65
CA ARG A 26 -4.72 7.94 -12.32
C ARG A 26 -3.68 9.06 -12.34
N LYS A 27 -3.64 9.80 -11.23
CA LYS A 27 -2.63 10.84 -11.02
C LYS A 27 -1.23 10.22 -10.93
N ASN A 28 -0.21 10.94 -11.40
CA ASN A 28 1.18 10.53 -11.21
C ASN A 28 1.62 10.78 -9.76
N GLN A 29 1.05 10.02 -8.86
CA GLN A 29 1.33 10.10 -7.42
C GLN A 29 1.35 8.71 -6.79
N PHE A 30 2.06 8.62 -5.67
CA PHE A 30 2.08 7.48 -4.77
C PHE A 30 1.45 7.91 -3.45
N VAL A 31 0.99 6.95 -2.66
CA VAL A 31 0.35 7.24 -1.39
C VAL A 31 0.90 6.36 -0.28
N PHE A 32 1.10 6.93 0.88
CA PHE A 32 1.27 6.24 2.15
C PHE A 32 0.02 6.51 3.00
N ALA A 33 -0.56 5.47 3.58
CA ALA A 33 -1.69 5.59 4.49
C ALA A 33 -1.43 4.77 5.75
N GLY A 34 -1.27 5.43 6.88
CA GLY A 34 -0.98 4.78 8.14
C GLY A 34 -0.45 5.70 9.23
N ARG A 35 -0.16 5.11 10.38
CA ARG A 35 0.45 5.83 11.50
C ARG A 35 1.86 6.30 11.13
N LEU A 36 2.17 7.55 11.46
CA LEU A 36 3.49 8.15 11.22
C LEU A 36 4.42 7.76 12.36
N ASP A 37 5.06 6.62 12.25
CA ASP A 37 6.08 6.16 13.20
C ASP A 37 7.21 5.40 12.49
N LYS A 38 8.28 5.15 13.24
CA LYS A 38 9.49 4.50 12.71
C LYS A 38 9.24 3.05 12.29
N LEU A 39 8.34 2.35 12.99
CA LEU A 39 8.01 0.96 12.67
C LEU A 39 7.25 0.85 11.33
N LYS A 40 6.59 1.93 10.91
CA LYS A 40 5.96 2.03 9.59
C LYS A 40 6.92 2.48 8.49
N GLY A 41 8.20 2.72 8.82
CA GLY A 41 9.26 3.05 7.85
C GLY A 41 9.08 4.40 7.16
N ILE A 42 8.40 5.36 7.81
CA ILE A 42 8.13 6.67 7.19
C ILE A 42 9.43 7.42 6.89
N ASP A 43 10.46 7.23 7.68
CA ASP A 43 11.80 7.79 7.49
C ASP A 43 12.48 7.24 6.22
N LEU A 44 12.39 5.93 5.98
CA LEU A 44 12.92 5.30 4.76
C LEU A 44 12.19 5.80 3.52
N LEU A 45 10.87 5.96 3.60
CA LEU A 45 10.06 6.47 2.51
C LEU A 45 10.46 7.91 2.14
N PHE A 46 10.63 8.76 3.14
CA PHE A 46 11.04 10.16 2.96
C PHE A 46 12.45 10.25 2.36
N GLU A 47 13.37 9.41 2.84
CA GLU A 47 14.72 9.34 2.28
C GLU A 47 14.72 8.86 0.82
N ALA A 48 13.87 7.91 0.45
CA ALA A 48 13.71 7.48 -0.93
C ALA A 48 13.26 8.64 -1.85
N TRP A 49 12.27 9.42 -1.41
CA TRP A 49 11.82 10.60 -2.17
C TRP A 49 12.88 11.68 -2.29
N LYS A 50 13.63 11.91 -1.21
CA LYS A 50 14.77 12.83 -1.24
C LYS A 50 15.85 12.39 -2.25
N ARG A 51 16.21 11.09 -2.27
CA ARG A 51 17.21 10.56 -3.23
C ARG A 51 16.73 10.59 -4.66
N MET A 52 15.44 10.46 -4.93
CA MET A 52 14.87 10.63 -6.26
C MET A 52 14.92 12.09 -6.74
N GLY A 53 14.95 13.06 -5.84
CA GLY A 53 15.10 14.48 -6.14
C GLY A 53 13.96 15.05 -7.00
N ALA A 54 14.30 15.94 -7.93
CA ALA A 54 13.33 16.62 -8.79
C ALA A 54 12.50 15.69 -9.69
N HIS A 55 12.93 14.46 -9.89
CA HIS A 55 12.21 13.46 -10.70
C HIS A 55 11.24 12.60 -9.87
N ALA A 56 11.19 12.83 -8.54
CA ALA A 56 10.28 12.08 -7.68
C ALA A 56 8.82 12.36 -8.06
N PRO A 57 7.99 11.31 -8.25
CA PRO A 57 6.55 11.50 -8.35
C PRO A 57 6.01 12.11 -7.06
N LYS A 58 4.79 12.65 -7.08
CA LYS A 58 4.16 13.17 -5.88
C LYS A 58 3.91 12.05 -4.87
N LEU A 59 4.30 12.25 -3.60
CA LEU A 59 3.91 11.38 -2.49
C LEU A 59 2.83 12.07 -1.65
N ILE A 60 1.70 11.41 -1.51
CA ILE A 60 0.65 11.81 -0.58
C ILE A 60 0.81 10.98 0.70
N VAL A 61 0.88 11.66 1.85
CA VAL A 61 1.03 11.03 3.15
C VAL A 61 -0.22 11.27 3.98
N CYS A 62 -1.00 10.21 4.20
CA CYS A 62 -2.22 10.19 4.98
C CYS A 62 -1.97 9.53 6.34
N GLY A 63 -2.19 10.26 7.41
CA GLY A 63 -2.04 9.76 8.77
C GLY A 63 -1.40 10.76 9.72
N THR A 64 -1.41 10.39 10.99
CA THR A 64 -0.79 11.13 12.10
C THR A 64 0.06 10.18 12.95
N GLY A 65 0.92 10.71 13.80
CA GLY A 65 1.72 9.87 14.68
C GLY A 65 2.93 10.58 15.28
N PRO A 66 3.74 9.87 16.06
CA PRO A 66 4.88 10.44 16.79
C PRO A 66 5.91 11.14 15.90
N MET A 67 6.00 10.75 14.62
CA MET A 67 6.96 11.33 13.68
C MET A 67 6.41 12.51 12.86
N GLU A 68 5.22 13.02 13.16
CA GLU A 68 4.59 14.09 12.39
C GLU A 68 5.46 15.35 12.31
N ASP A 69 6.02 15.80 13.44
CA ASP A 69 6.88 16.98 13.48
C ASP A 69 8.21 16.75 12.75
N TRP A 70 8.74 15.54 12.84
CA TRP A 70 9.91 15.14 12.06
C TRP A 70 9.61 15.21 10.56
N CYS A 71 8.48 14.67 10.11
CA CYS A 71 8.05 14.70 8.71
C CYS A 71 7.93 16.15 8.19
N LYS A 72 7.24 17.00 8.95
CA LYS A 72 7.11 18.44 8.61
C LYS A 72 8.47 19.15 8.53
N SER A 73 9.36 18.84 9.48
CA SER A 73 10.73 19.40 9.48
C SER A 73 11.54 18.91 8.29
N PHE A 74 11.42 17.61 7.94
CA PHE A 74 12.10 17.02 6.79
C PHE A 74 11.70 17.70 5.49
N ILE A 75 10.40 17.87 5.26
CA ILE A 75 9.87 18.55 4.05
C ILE A 75 10.39 19.99 3.95
N ARG A 76 10.40 20.74 5.07
CA ARG A 76 10.91 22.13 5.08
C ARG A 76 12.40 22.25 4.79
N LYS A 77 13.18 21.22 5.13
CA LYS A 77 14.66 21.24 4.96
C LYS A 77 15.13 20.67 3.64
N ASN A 78 14.27 19.96 2.93
CA ASN A 78 14.63 19.29 1.70
C ASN A 78 13.65 19.66 0.60
N ASP A 79 14.13 19.78 -0.63
CA ASP A 79 13.28 19.99 -1.80
C ASP A 79 12.70 18.62 -2.22
N VAL A 80 11.54 18.27 -1.67
CA VAL A 80 10.90 16.98 -1.87
C VAL A 80 9.44 17.14 -2.26
N ASN A 81 8.98 16.33 -3.22
CA ASN A 81 7.61 16.33 -3.70
C ASN A 81 6.69 15.48 -2.80
N ILE A 82 6.54 15.89 -1.54
CA ILE A 82 5.76 15.20 -0.51
C ILE A 82 4.68 16.13 0.03
N GLU A 83 3.44 15.67 0.05
CA GLU A 83 2.29 16.38 0.61
C GLU A 83 1.69 15.60 1.80
N MET A 84 1.68 16.22 2.98
CA MET A 84 1.03 15.66 4.17
C MET A 84 -0.43 16.08 4.23
N ARG A 85 -1.32 15.10 4.40
CA ARG A 85 -2.78 15.31 4.56
C ARG A 85 -3.27 15.24 6.00
N GLY A 86 -2.39 14.82 6.94
CA GLY A 86 -2.81 14.53 8.31
C GLY A 86 -3.77 13.36 8.40
N PHE A 87 -4.62 13.34 9.39
CA PHE A 87 -5.67 12.33 9.51
C PHE A 87 -6.68 12.47 8.37
N VAL A 88 -6.93 11.35 7.70
CA VAL A 88 -7.90 11.26 6.59
C VAL A 88 -8.89 10.13 6.92
N PRO A 89 -10.20 10.37 6.87
CA PRO A 89 -11.20 9.31 7.02
C PRO A 89 -11.00 8.20 5.97
N ASN A 90 -11.37 6.96 6.33
CA ASN A 90 -11.07 5.79 5.48
C ASN A 90 -11.63 5.91 4.06
N ASP A 91 -12.86 6.39 3.90
CA ASP A 91 -13.49 6.57 2.59
C ASP A 91 -12.73 7.59 1.70
N GLU A 92 -12.18 8.64 2.31
CA GLU A 92 -11.35 9.62 1.60
C GLU A 92 -9.97 9.05 1.29
N ALA A 93 -9.37 8.32 2.23
CA ALA A 93 -8.10 7.63 2.02
C ALA A 93 -8.20 6.65 0.84
N LEU A 94 -9.28 5.87 0.75
CA LEU A 94 -9.54 4.97 -0.36
C LEU A 94 -9.67 5.70 -1.71
N LYS A 95 -10.28 6.88 -1.74
CA LYS A 95 -10.34 7.71 -2.97
C LYS A 95 -8.95 8.19 -3.37
N ILE A 96 -8.11 8.56 -2.42
CA ILE A 96 -6.72 8.96 -2.69
C ILE A 96 -5.94 7.75 -3.23
N ILE A 97 -6.08 6.58 -2.61
CA ILE A 97 -5.45 5.33 -3.03
C ILE A 97 -5.90 4.97 -4.45
N ALA A 98 -7.20 5.01 -4.75
CA ALA A 98 -7.77 4.72 -6.08
C ALA A 98 -7.20 5.63 -7.18
N ASN A 99 -6.88 6.88 -6.86
CA ASN A 99 -6.30 7.86 -7.77
C ASN A 99 -4.76 7.81 -7.86
N SER A 100 -4.10 6.93 -7.11
CA SER A 100 -2.64 6.82 -7.06
C SER A 100 -2.12 5.66 -7.91
N LYS A 101 -0.85 5.73 -8.31
CA LYS A 101 -0.16 4.65 -9.03
C LYS A 101 0.08 3.43 -8.16
N ALA A 102 0.44 3.65 -6.90
CA ALA A 102 0.56 2.59 -5.91
C ALA A 102 0.41 3.12 -4.47
N LEU A 103 0.02 2.22 -3.57
CA LEU A 103 0.18 2.38 -2.12
C LEU A 103 1.58 1.91 -1.72
N VAL A 104 2.30 2.68 -0.89
CA VAL A 104 3.64 2.32 -0.41
C VAL A 104 3.60 2.08 1.09
N LEU A 105 4.01 0.88 1.51
CA LEU A 105 3.99 0.42 2.90
C LEU A 105 5.40 -0.07 3.32
N PRO A 106 6.32 0.83 3.70
CA PRO A 106 7.70 0.47 4.03
C PRO A 106 7.83 -0.02 5.48
N THR A 107 6.89 -0.84 5.94
CA THR A 107 6.84 -1.29 7.33
C THR A 107 8.11 -2.06 7.73
N GLN A 108 8.60 -1.79 8.95
CA GLN A 108 9.77 -2.42 9.56
C GLN A 108 9.38 -3.45 10.62
N TRP A 109 8.08 -3.76 10.71
CA TRP A 109 7.52 -4.64 11.72
C TRP A 109 6.68 -5.76 11.09
N TYR A 110 6.66 -6.91 11.74
CA TYR A 110 5.76 -8.00 11.39
C TYR A 110 4.33 -7.62 11.75
N GLU A 111 3.56 -7.25 10.75
CA GLU A 111 2.13 -6.97 10.94
C GLU A 111 1.32 -8.27 10.90
N GLY A 112 0.18 -8.25 11.56
CA GLY A 112 -0.87 -9.23 11.33
C GLY A 112 -1.35 -9.16 9.87
N PHE A 113 -2.62 -9.40 9.60
CA PHE A 113 -3.10 -9.28 8.21
C PHE A 113 -3.24 -7.79 7.82
N PRO A 114 -2.51 -7.29 6.80
CA PRO A 114 -2.50 -5.87 6.45
C PRO A 114 -3.75 -5.49 5.64
N MET A 115 -4.81 -5.04 6.32
CA MET A 115 -6.08 -4.63 5.70
C MET A 115 -5.90 -3.56 4.62
N SER A 116 -4.97 -2.62 4.83
CA SER A 116 -4.66 -1.58 3.84
C SER A 116 -4.22 -2.10 2.48
N ILE A 117 -3.61 -3.30 2.42
CA ILE A 117 -3.26 -3.96 1.14
C ILE A 117 -4.53 -4.41 0.44
N VAL A 118 -5.45 -5.09 1.13
CA VAL A 118 -6.72 -5.56 0.54
C VAL A 118 -7.61 -4.38 0.14
N GLU A 119 -7.61 -3.32 0.94
CA GLU A 119 -8.28 -2.05 0.60
C GLU A 119 -7.72 -1.45 -0.68
N ALA A 120 -6.39 -1.39 -0.85
CA ALA A 120 -5.78 -0.93 -2.09
C ALA A 120 -6.13 -1.83 -3.28
N PHE A 121 -6.08 -3.15 -3.11
CA PHE A 121 -6.48 -4.11 -4.15
C PHE A 121 -7.95 -3.95 -4.53
N SER A 122 -8.83 -3.63 -3.58
CA SER A 122 -10.26 -3.44 -3.83
C SER A 122 -10.54 -2.34 -4.84
N VAL A 123 -9.71 -1.32 -4.92
CA VAL A 123 -9.77 -0.24 -5.89
C VAL A 123 -8.79 -0.43 -7.07
N GLY A 124 -8.13 -1.58 -7.15
CA GLY A 124 -7.18 -1.93 -8.21
C GLY A 124 -5.86 -1.17 -8.11
N THR A 125 -5.46 -0.75 -6.91
CA THR A 125 -4.19 -0.04 -6.70
C THR A 125 -3.11 -1.03 -6.26
N PRO A 126 -2.00 -1.15 -7.03
CA PRO A 126 -0.87 -1.99 -6.66
C PRO A 126 -0.22 -1.52 -5.36
N VAL A 127 0.51 -2.43 -4.71
CA VAL A 127 1.19 -2.15 -3.46
C VAL A 127 2.69 -2.35 -3.59
N ILE A 128 3.46 -1.40 -3.07
CA ILE A 128 4.91 -1.53 -2.86
C ILE A 128 5.11 -1.70 -1.35
N CYS A 129 5.61 -2.84 -0.92
CA CYS A 129 5.79 -3.11 0.51
C CYS A 129 7.13 -3.77 0.82
N SER A 130 7.55 -3.69 2.08
CA SER A 130 8.66 -4.50 2.57
C SER A 130 8.29 -6.00 2.51
N ASP A 131 9.25 -6.86 2.17
CA ASP A 131 9.08 -8.31 2.16
C ASP A 131 9.15 -8.87 3.60
N LEU A 132 8.23 -8.41 4.45
CA LEU A 132 8.14 -8.79 5.86
C LEU A 132 6.75 -9.36 6.18
N GLY A 133 6.73 -10.50 6.85
CA GLY A 133 5.52 -11.12 7.39
C GLY A 133 4.40 -11.26 6.37
N ASN A 134 3.18 -10.97 6.79
CA ASN A 134 2.01 -11.13 5.95
C ASN A 134 1.93 -10.08 4.81
N ALA A 135 2.55 -8.91 4.94
CA ALA A 135 2.58 -7.93 3.85
C ALA A 135 3.32 -8.51 2.62
N GLY A 136 4.51 -9.07 2.83
CA GLY A 136 5.27 -9.73 1.77
C GLY A 136 4.58 -10.96 1.17
N SER A 137 3.77 -11.69 1.96
CA SER A 137 3.07 -12.89 1.47
C SER A 137 1.83 -12.57 0.62
N VAL A 138 1.16 -11.43 0.86
CA VAL A 138 -0.06 -11.02 0.15
C VAL A 138 0.25 -10.36 -1.19
N VAL A 139 1.39 -9.65 -1.30
CA VAL A 139 1.80 -8.98 -2.54
C VAL A 139 2.51 -9.95 -3.47
N GLU A 140 1.97 -10.13 -4.66
CA GLU A 140 2.55 -10.93 -5.73
C GLU A 140 3.41 -10.04 -6.64
N GLU A 141 4.72 -10.36 -6.68
CA GLU A 141 5.74 -9.59 -7.43
C GLU A 141 5.39 -9.46 -8.91
N GLY A 142 5.29 -8.22 -9.42
CA GLY A 142 4.96 -7.95 -10.82
C GLY A 142 3.50 -8.22 -11.22
N ILE A 143 2.63 -8.59 -10.28
CA ILE A 143 1.20 -8.85 -10.50
C ILE A 143 0.36 -7.85 -9.71
N THR A 144 0.50 -7.83 -8.39
CA THR A 144 -0.24 -6.92 -7.51
C THR A 144 0.64 -5.84 -6.91
N GLY A 145 1.94 -5.85 -7.19
CA GLY A 145 2.87 -4.85 -6.72
C GLY A 145 4.32 -5.28 -6.79
N TYR A 146 5.12 -4.66 -5.96
CA TYR A 146 6.55 -4.96 -5.81
C TYR A 146 6.92 -5.04 -4.34
N LYS A 147 7.88 -5.92 -4.05
CA LYS A 147 8.45 -6.07 -2.72
C LYS A 147 9.88 -5.56 -2.68
N PHE A 148 10.32 -5.15 -1.51
CA PHE A 148 11.69 -4.74 -1.26
C PHE A 148 12.17 -5.26 0.09
N THR A 149 13.48 -5.46 0.20
CA THR A 149 14.10 -5.82 1.47
C THR A 149 13.98 -4.66 2.44
N ALA A 150 13.54 -4.93 3.66
CA ALA A 150 13.46 -3.92 4.71
C ALA A 150 14.81 -3.18 4.85
N ASP A 151 14.75 -1.87 5.11
CA ASP A 151 15.88 -0.95 5.26
C ASP A 151 16.62 -0.55 3.96
N LEU A 152 16.29 -1.12 2.80
CA LEU A 152 16.98 -0.79 1.55
C LEU A 152 16.22 0.29 0.74
N VAL A 153 16.58 1.54 0.98
CA VAL A 153 15.99 2.72 0.31
C VAL A 153 16.07 2.63 -1.23
N ASP A 154 17.17 2.11 -1.76
CA ASP A 154 17.35 2.00 -3.22
C ASP A 154 16.37 1.02 -3.85
N GLU A 155 15.96 -0.03 -3.13
CA GLU A 155 14.93 -0.97 -3.61
C GLU A 155 13.54 -0.33 -3.63
N ILE A 156 13.22 0.55 -2.68
CA ILE A 156 11.99 1.36 -2.74
C ILE A 156 11.96 2.19 -4.01
N ILE A 157 13.08 2.87 -4.33
CA ILE A 157 13.22 3.69 -5.53
C ILE A 157 13.02 2.85 -6.80
N GLN A 158 13.60 1.65 -6.86
CA GLN A 158 13.44 0.74 -8.01
C GLN A 158 12.00 0.25 -8.14
N ALA A 159 11.35 -0.11 -7.03
CA ALA A 159 9.96 -0.54 -7.02
C ALA A 159 9.03 0.58 -7.52
N VAL A 160 9.24 1.83 -7.07
CA VAL A 160 8.49 3.01 -7.55
C VAL A 160 8.62 3.20 -9.05
N LYS A 161 9.85 3.08 -9.60
CA LYS A 161 10.11 3.23 -11.04
C LYS A 161 9.47 2.12 -11.88
N ARG A 162 9.39 0.91 -11.36
CA ARG A 162 8.84 -0.27 -12.04
C ARG A 162 7.33 -0.38 -11.94
N CYS A 163 6.70 0.29 -10.97
CA CYS A 163 5.29 0.11 -10.65
C CYS A 163 4.38 0.80 -11.66
N HIS A 164 4.13 0.11 -12.78
CA HIS A 164 3.18 0.51 -13.82
C HIS A 164 2.59 -0.74 -14.50
N GLY A 165 1.43 -0.60 -15.11
CA GLY A 165 0.77 -1.68 -15.84
C GLY A 165 0.05 -2.73 -14.99
N LEU A 166 -0.03 -2.56 -13.65
CA LEU A 166 -0.51 -3.61 -12.73
C LEU A 166 -1.98 -3.44 -12.29
N CYS A 167 -2.60 -2.27 -12.50
CA CYS A 167 -3.89 -1.94 -11.88
C CYS A 167 -5.02 -2.92 -12.22
N SER A 168 -5.11 -3.37 -13.47
CA SER A 168 -6.15 -4.31 -13.90
C SER A 168 -5.98 -5.70 -13.30
N GLN A 169 -4.75 -6.18 -13.21
CA GLN A 169 -4.42 -7.48 -12.60
C GLN A 169 -4.65 -7.45 -11.09
N THR A 170 -4.23 -6.37 -10.43
CA THR A 170 -4.50 -6.15 -8.99
C THR A 170 -5.99 -6.20 -8.70
N LYS A 171 -6.83 -5.54 -9.52
CA LYS A 171 -8.29 -5.59 -9.36
C LYS A 171 -8.85 -6.99 -9.56
N LYS A 172 -8.29 -7.77 -10.50
CA LYS A 172 -8.67 -9.16 -10.73
C LYS A 172 -8.34 -10.02 -9.50
N VAL A 173 -7.12 -9.94 -8.99
CA VAL A 173 -6.70 -10.69 -7.78
C VAL A 173 -7.60 -10.37 -6.58
N TYR A 174 -8.00 -9.11 -6.39
CA TYR A 174 -8.98 -8.77 -5.36
C TYR A 174 -10.31 -9.52 -5.55
N LYS A 175 -10.87 -9.51 -6.76
CA LYS A 175 -12.14 -10.20 -7.03
C LYS A 175 -12.05 -11.69 -6.77
N ASP A 176 -10.95 -12.30 -7.17
CA ASP A 176 -10.74 -13.75 -7.11
C ASP A 176 -10.46 -14.26 -5.69
N ASN A 177 -9.93 -13.41 -4.78
CA ASN A 177 -9.44 -13.87 -3.48
C ASN A 177 -10.00 -13.11 -2.25
N TYR A 178 -10.39 -11.84 -2.40
CA TYR A 178 -10.64 -10.94 -1.26
C TYR A 178 -11.99 -10.22 -1.32
N SER A 179 -12.84 -10.51 -2.31
CA SER A 179 -14.17 -9.92 -2.40
C SER A 179 -15.15 -10.58 -1.42
N VAL A 180 -16.25 -9.88 -1.14
CA VAL A 180 -17.34 -10.40 -0.30
C VAL A 180 -17.93 -11.66 -0.90
N GLU A 181 -18.17 -11.67 -2.23
CA GLU A 181 -18.72 -12.78 -2.97
C GLU A 181 -17.84 -14.02 -2.83
N LYS A 182 -16.53 -13.87 -3.07
CA LYS A 182 -15.57 -14.97 -2.95
C LYS A 182 -15.50 -15.52 -1.53
N ASN A 183 -15.63 -14.65 -0.56
CA ASN A 183 -15.63 -15.02 0.85
C ASN A 183 -16.87 -15.85 1.23
N TYR A 184 -18.05 -15.54 0.66
CA TYR A 184 -19.28 -16.33 0.84
C TYR A 184 -19.17 -17.72 0.21
N GLU A 185 -18.58 -17.84 -0.99
CA GLU A 185 -18.35 -19.15 -1.64
C GLU A 185 -17.53 -20.08 -0.76
N LEU A 186 -16.46 -19.55 -0.12
CA LEU A 186 -15.58 -20.34 0.77
C LEU A 186 -16.25 -20.83 2.06
N ILE A 187 -17.34 -20.18 2.50
CA ILE A 187 -18.10 -20.60 3.68
C ILE A 187 -19.19 -21.60 3.32
N SER A 188 -19.69 -21.56 2.09
CA SER A 188 -20.82 -22.36 1.61
C SER A 188 -20.40 -23.71 1.01
N SER A 189 -19.10 -23.91 0.78
CA SER A 189 -18.50 -25.15 0.28
C SER A 189 -18.01 -26.03 1.44
#